data_1a1acbd401cf97b290e5e81f07b7fc65
#
_entry.id   1a1acbd401cf97b290e5e81f07b7fc65
#
_cell.length_a   1.000
_cell.length_b   1.000
_cell.length_c   1.000
_cell.angle_alpha   90.00
_cell.angle_beta   90.00
_cell.angle_gamma   90.00
#
_symmetry.space_group_name_H-M   'P 1'
#
loop_
_entity.id
_entity.type
_entity.pdbx_description
1 polymer ?
#
loop_
_entity_poly.entity_id
_entity_poly.type
_entity_poly.pdbx_seq_one_letter_code
_entity_poly.pdbx_strand_id
1 'polypeptide(L)'
;MAIDLSALWTFSDPALSEQRFQHALIGASADDAFVLRTQIARTWGLRGDFERARAILVPLEAELEQRSPEAQVRYALELGRTYASPAHPP
;
A
#
# COMPACT_ATOMS: atom_id res chain seq x y z
N MET A 1 -5.57 2.56 14.39
CA MET A 1 -4.72 3.27 13.40
C MET A 1 -5.10 4.73 13.37
N ALA A 2 -4.13 5.61 13.43
CA ALA A 2 -4.38 7.05 13.55
C ALA A 2 -4.61 7.76 12.20
N ILE A 3 -4.34 7.07 11.08
CA ILE A 3 -4.41 7.68 9.75
C ILE A 3 -5.78 7.45 9.13
N ASP A 4 -6.37 8.53 8.60
CA ASP A 4 -7.58 8.45 7.79
C ASP A 4 -7.18 8.26 6.33
N LEU A 5 -7.11 7.00 5.89
CA LEU A 5 -6.72 6.68 4.52
C LEU A 5 -7.71 7.24 3.50
N SER A 6 -9.00 7.25 3.83
CA SER A 6 -10.01 7.75 2.88
C SER A 6 -9.84 9.23 2.57
N ALA A 7 -9.32 10.01 3.53
CA ALA A 7 -9.05 11.43 3.33
C ALA A 7 -7.85 11.66 2.39
N LEU A 8 -6.95 10.69 2.29
CA LEU A 8 -5.75 10.77 1.46
C LEU A 8 -5.96 10.24 0.04
N TRP A 9 -6.92 9.32 -0.12
CA TRP A 9 -7.18 8.69 -1.41
C TRP A 9 -7.94 9.61 -2.36
N THR A 10 -7.45 9.68 -3.60
CA THR A 10 -8.19 10.16 -4.77
C THR A 10 -8.03 9.10 -5.85
N PHE A 11 -9.01 8.19 -5.94
CA PHE A 11 -8.88 7.00 -6.80
C PHE A 11 -8.78 7.34 -8.28
N SER A 12 -9.34 8.49 -8.68
CA SER A 12 -9.21 8.97 -10.05
C SER A 12 -7.85 9.55 -10.38
N ASP A 13 -7.00 9.76 -9.36
CA ASP A 13 -5.65 10.31 -9.53
C ASP A 13 -4.66 9.56 -8.62
N PRO A 14 -4.20 8.38 -9.03
CA PRO A 14 -3.26 7.61 -8.21
C PRO A 14 -1.94 8.34 -7.92
N ALA A 15 -1.45 9.16 -8.85
CA ALA A 15 -0.22 9.91 -8.65
C ALA A 15 -0.36 10.93 -7.52
N LEU A 16 -1.49 11.63 -7.47
CA LEU A 16 -1.77 12.57 -6.39
C LEU A 16 -1.92 11.83 -5.05
N SER A 17 -2.60 10.68 -5.07
CA SER A 17 -2.75 9.86 -3.88
C SER A 17 -1.38 9.42 -3.36
N GLU A 18 -0.48 8.99 -4.23
CA GLU A 18 0.87 8.63 -3.84
C GLU A 18 1.60 9.79 -3.17
N GLN A 19 1.51 10.98 -3.73
CA GLN A 19 2.14 12.17 -3.12
C GLN A 19 1.64 12.41 -1.71
N ARG A 20 0.34 12.27 -1.49
CA ARG A 20 -0.26 12.43 -0.17
C ARG A 20 0.21 11.36 0.81
N PHE A 21 0.33 10.10 0.37
CA PHE A 21 0.85 9.03 1.20
C PHE A 21 2.32 9.24 1.53
N GLN A 22 3.13 9.66 0.57
CA GLN A 22 4.54 9.97 0.80
C GLN A 22 4.70 11.08 1.84
N HIS A 23 3.87 12.12 1.75
CA HIS A 23 3.89 13.20 2.72
C HIS A 23 3.50 12.72 4.12
N ALA A 24 2.48 11.86 4.20
CA ALA A 24 2.00 11.32 5.47
C ALA A 24 3.02 10.39 6.14
N LEU A 25 4.01 9.86 5.40
CA LEU A 25 5.08 9.05 6.00
C LEU A 25 5.95 9.87 6.94
N ILE A 26 6.02 11.18 6.75
CA ILE A 26 6.83 12.05 7.59
C ILE A 26 6.25 12.05 9.00
N GLY A 27 7.03 11.57 9.97
CA GLY A 27 6.60 11.48 11.36
C GLY A 27 5.62 10.37 11.69
N ALA A 28 5.32 9.48 10.74
CA ALA A 28 4.41 8.37 10.98
C ALA A 28 5.03 7.33 11.92
N SER A 29 4.17 6.67 12.72
CA SER A 29 4.61 5.51 13.50
C SER A 29 5.01 4.36 12.57
N ALA A 30 5.71 3.35 13.11
CA ALA A 30 6.12 2.20 12.31
C ALA A 30 4.91 1.49 11.69
N ASP A 31 3.82 1.33 12.45
CA ASP A 31 2.61 0.68 11.96
C ASP A 31 1.93 1.53 10.87
N ASP A 32 1.79 2.84 11.11
CA ASP A 32 1.20 3.74 10.13
C ASP A 32 2.04 3.82 8.86
N ALA A 33 3.36 3.88 8.98
CA ALA A 33 4.26 3.89 7.83
C ALA A 33 4.11 2.61 7.01
N PHE A 34 3.97 1.47 7.67
CA PHE A 34 3.73 0.19 7.00
C PHE A 34 2.45 0.24 6.18
N VAL A 35 1.35 0.68 6.80
CA VAL A 35 0.05 0.79 6.12
C VAL A 35 0.14 1.76 4.93
N LEU A 36 0.79 2.91 5.13
CA LEU A 36 0.95 3.88 4.05
C LEU A 36 1.70 3.29 2.85
N ARG A 37 2.73 2.47 3.10
CA ARG A 37 3.46 1.81 2.02
C ARG A 37 2.61 0.81 1.27
N THR A 38 1.71 0.09 1.96
CA THR A 38 0.77 -0.79 1.25
C THR A 38 -0.13 0.01 0.31
N GLN A 39 -0.53 1.20 0.72
CA GLN A 39 -1.38 2.06 -0.12
C GLN A 39 -0.61 2.69 -1.26
N ILE A 40 0.66 3.05 -1.06
CA ILE A 40 1.53 3.50 -2.15
C ILE A 40 1.66 2.39 -3.21
N ALA A 41 1.85 1.14 -2.78
CA ALA A 41 1.87 0.00 -3.69
C ALA A 41 0.56 -0.09 -4.49
N ARG A 42 -0.58 0.13 -3.84
CA ARG A 42 -1.87 0.13 -4.53
C ARG A 42 -1.95 1.20 -5.62
N THR A 43 -1.36 2.39 -5.40
CA THR A 43 -1.36 3.43 -6.44
C THR A 43 -0.66 2.95 -7.71
N TRP A 44 0.41 2.17 -7.57
CA TRP A 44 1.11 1.60 -8.73
C TRP A 44 0.30 0.50 -9.40
N GLY A 45 -0.40 -0.33 -8.62
CA GLY A 45 -1.32 -1.32 -9.18
C GLY A 45 -2.43 -0.67 -10.00
N LEU A 46 -2.98 0.45 -9.52
CA LEU A 46 -4.01 1.20 -10.24
C LEU A 46 -3.48 1.81 -11.54
N ARG A 47 -2.18 2.08 -11.62
CA ARG A 47 -1.52 2.56 -12.84
C ARG A 47 -1.09 1.41 -13.76
N GLY A 48 -1.34 0.16 -13.36
CA GLY A 48 -0.99 -1.01 -14.15
C GLY A 48 0.44 -1.52 -13.94
N ASP A 49 1.19 -0.92 -13.01
CA ASP A 49 2.57 -1.32 -12.73
C ASP A 49 2.61 -2.27 -11.52
N PHE A 50 2.23 -3.52 -11.75
CA PHE A 50 2.15 -4.53 -10.70
C PHE A 50 3.52 -4.97 -10.21
N GLU A 51 4.53 -4.91 -11.06
CA GLU A 51 5.90 -5.24 -10.68
C GLU A 51 6.41 -4.23 -9.64
N ARG A 52 6.17 -2.94 -9.85
CA ARG A 52 6.56 -1.91 -8.88
C ARG A 52 5.76 -2.03 -7.58
N ALA A 53 4.47 -2.34 -7.69
CA ALA A 53 3.64 -2.56 -6.51
C ALA A 53 4.21 -3.69 -5.65
N ARG A 54 4.58 -4.82 -6.26
CA ARG A 54 5.19 -5.93 -5.54
C ARG A 54 6.58 -5.58 -4.98
N ALA A 55 7.36 -4.79 -5.73
CA ALA A 55 8.68 -4.34 -5.25
C ALA A 55 8.57 -3.51 -3.97
N ILE A 56 7.45 -2.82 -3.76
CA ILE A 56 7.18 -2.09 -2.52
C ILE A 56 6.70 -3.05 -1.41
N LEU A 57 5.84 -4.00 -1.75
CA LEU A 57 5.19 -4.88 -0.77
C LEU A 57 6.13 -5.97 -0.23
N VAL A 58 6.91 -6.60 -1.10
CA VAL A 58 7.74 -7.75 -0.70
C VAL A 58 8.67 -7.43 0.47
N PRO A 59 9.40 -6.30 0.49
CA PRO A 59 10.26 -5.98 1.64
C PRO A 59 9.51 -5.80 2.95
N LEU A 60 8.21 -5.48 2.92
CA LEU A 60 7.42 -5.28 4.13
C LEU A 60 7.19 -6.58 4.89
N GLU A 61 7.31 -7.73 4.23
CA GLU A 61 7.15 -9.03 4.88
C GLU A 61 8.08 -9.20 6.08
N ALA A 62 9.29 -8.62 6.02
CA ALA A 62 10.28 -8.75 7.08
C ALA A 62 9.81 -8.18 8.43
N GLU A 63 8.86 -7.23 8.42
CA GLU A 63 8.35 -6.62 9.65
C GLU A 63 6.90 -7.00 9.95
N LEU A 64 6.33 -7.91 9.17
CA LEU A 64 4.90 -8.21 9.22
C LEU A 64 4.43 -8.67 10.60
N GLU A 65 5.20 -9.55 11.27
CA GLU A 65 4.84 -10.07 12.58
C GLU A 65 4.78 -8.98 13.66
N GLN A 66 5.48 -7.88 13.47
CA GLN A 66 5.55 -6.77 14.41
C GLN A 66 4.47 -5.73 14.18
N ARG A 67 3.67 -5.92 13.12
CA ARG A 67 2.62 -4.98 12.77
C ARG A 67 1.28 -5.38 13.39
N SER A 68 0.37 -4.41 13.49
CA SER A 68 -0.96 -4.66 13.99
C SER A 68 -1.71 -5.65 13.08
N PRO A 69 -2.74 -6.34 13.60
CA PRO A 69 -3.58 -7.20 12.74
C PRO A 69 -4.18 -6.46 11.57
N GLU A 70 -4.57 -5.20 11.76
CA GLU A 70 -5.10 -4.35 10.68
C GLU A 70 -4.06 -4.13 9.58
N ALA A 71 -2.81 -3.82 9.96
CA ALA A 71 -1.72 -3.63 9.01
C ALA A 71 -1.43 -4.92 8.25
N GLN A 72 -1.45 -6.07 8.93
CA GLN A 72 -1.25 -7.38 8.30
C GLN A 72 -2.32 -7.67 7.25
N VAL A 73 -3.58 -7.36 7.55
CA VAL A 73 -4.69 -7.53 6.61
C VAL A 73 -4.49 -6.64 5.38
N ARG A 74 -4.08 -5.40 5.60
CA ARG A 74 -3.80 -4.47 4.49
C ARG A 74 -2.72 -5.00 3.57
N TYR A 75 -1.64 -5.54 4.15
CA TYR A 75 -0.56 -6.13 3.37
C TYR A 75 -1.06 -7.29 2.52
N ALA A 76 -1.77 -8.25 3.13
CA ALA A 76 -2.27 -9.42 2.43
C ALA A 76 -3.22 -9.02 1.30
N LEU A 77 -4.09 -8.05 1.56
CA LEU A 77 -5.07 -7.58 0.59
C LEU A 77 -4.39 -6.95 -0.64
N GLU A 78 -3.44 -6.05 -0.40
CA GLU A 78 -2.77 -5.36 -1.51
C GLU A 78 -1.86 -6.30 -2.30
N LEU A 79 -1.16 -7.20 -1.61
CA LEU A 79 -0.34 -8.20 -2.31
C LEU A 79 -1.21 -9.10 -3.19
N GLY A 80 -2.35 -9.56 -2.65
CA GLY A 80 -3.31 -10.37 -3.40
C GLY A 80 -3.81 -9.67 -4.65
N ARG A 81 -4.08 -8.36 -4.57
CA ARG A 81 -4.55 -7.57 -5.72
C ARG A 81 -3.56 -7.58 -6.88
N THR A 82 -2.25 -7.63 -6.59
CA THR A 82 -1.24 -7.65 -7.66
C THR A 82 -1.26 -8.92 -8.48
N TYR A 83 -1.77 -10.02 -7.91
CA TYR A 83 -1.87 -11.32 -8.60
C TYR A 83 -3.26 -11.60 -9.15
N ALA A 84 -4.30 -10.95 -8.59
CA ALA A 84 -5.68 -11.15 -9.03
C ALA A 84 -6.06 -10.25 -10.21
N SER A 85 -5.16 -9.36 -10.63
CA SER A 85 -5.39 -8.42 -11.72
C SER A 85 -5.56 -9.17 -13.06
N PRO A 86 -6.36 -8.64 -14.00
CA PRO A 86 -6.43 -9.18 -15.36
C PRO A 86 -5.10 -9.23 -16.09
N ALA A 87 -4.11 -8.42 -15.68
CA ALA A 87 -2.77 -8.44 -16.23
C ALA A 87 -1.96 -9.66 -15.74
N HIS A 88 -2.46 -10.40 -14.76
CA HIS A 88 -1.84 -11.61 -14.22
C HIS A 88 -2.85 -12.74 -14.28
N PRO A 89 -2.97 -13.42 -15.43
CA PRO A 89 -3.86 -14.58 -15.54
C PRO A 89 -3.46 -15.65 -14.53
N PRO A 90 -4.44 -16.38 -13.99
CA PRO A 90 -4.16 -17.44 -13.04
C PRO A 90 -3.28 -18.52 -13.61
#